data_bf91af54458440ef1d099d6ae476a4cb
#
_entry.id   bf91af54458440ef1d099d6ae476a4cb
#
_cell.length_a   1.000
_cell.length_b   1.000
_cell.length_c   1.000
_cell.angle_alpha   90.00
_cell.angle_beta   90.00
_cell.angle_gamma   90.00
#
_symmetry.space_group_name_H-M   'P 1'
#
loop_
_entity.id
_entity.type
_entity.pdbx_description
1 polymer ?
#
loop_
_entity_poly.entity_id
_entity_poly.type
_entity_poly.pdbx_seq_one_letter_code
_entity_poly.pdbx_strand_id
1 'polypeptide(L)'
;SLYDYLHQGGFPQYLQLDDQDVLTDLVNDIVYRDIAVRYNIRDDHSLKSLLAYLMGNVGNLVSATKLKQILGMKSTSTVSDYFSYFEQTYLINFVPKFSYSYKAQLLNPKKVYCVDNGVVFVTSPSFTRDEGRRLENMVFAELRRRYSEIFYYNENRKECDFIVVRNSVPQLAIQVCYALTAENRKREVDGLLDALSFFKMGHGLILTYNQHDKFSVGDKTIEALPVSEYFKD
;
A
#
# COMPACT_ATOMS: atom_id res chain seq x y z
N SER A 1 10.47 -14.20 12.68
CA SER A 1 9.21 -14.86 12.29
C SER A 1 8.37 -13.97 11.37
N LEU A 2 7.31 -14.51 10.77
CA LEU A 2 6.35 -13.69 10.00
C LEU A 2 5.71 -12.61 10.87
N TYR A 3 5.41 -12.93 12.11
CA TYR A 3 4.87 -11.97 13.08
C TYR A 3 5.82 -10.80 13.32
N ASP A 4 7.10 -11.06 13.54
CA ASP A 4 8.10 -10.00 13.75
C ASP A 4 8.23 -9.12 12.50
N TYR A 5 8.28 -9.73 11.33
CA TYR A 5 8.34 -8.98 10.06
C TYR A 5 7.10 -8.10 9.83
N LEU A 6 5.91 -8.61 10.20
CA LEU A 6 4.66 -7.85 10.11
C LEU A 6 4.68 -6.61 11.02
N HIS A 7 5.29 -6.70 12.22
CA HIS A 7 5.25 -5.65 13.23
C HIS A 7 6.48 -4.73 13.22
N GLN A 8 7.65 -5.32 13.06
CA GLN A 8 8.93 -4.61 13.14
C GLN A 8 9.49 -4.24 11.77
N GLY A 9 8.94 -4.83 10.69
CA GLY A 9 9.51 -4.66 9.37
C GLY A 9 10.73 -5.54 9.13
N GLY A 10 11.46 -5.24 8.05
CA GLY A 10 12.62 -6.02 7.60
C GLY A 10 13.91 -5.21 7.46
N PHE A 11 13.99 -4.01 8.06
CA PHE A 11 15.17 -3.16 7.92
C PHE A 11 16.37 -3.75 8.68
N PRO A 12 17.44 -4.19 7.98
CA PRO A 12 18.48 -5.03 8.58
C PRO A 12 19.17 -4.40 9.78
N GLN A 13 19.50 -3.11 9.71
CA GLN A 13 20.22 -2.42 10.77
C GLN A 13 19.35 -2.29 12.04
N TYR A 14 18.07 -2.02 11.88
CA TYR A 14 17.13 -2.00 12.99
C TYR A 14 17.02 -3.38 13.67
N LEU A 15 16.89 -4.45 12.86
CA LEU A 15 16.82 -5.83 13.40
C LEU A 15 18.12 -6.30 14.09
N GLN A 16 19.26 -5.74 13.71
CA GLN A 16 20.55 -6.07 14.35
C GLN A 16 20.77 -5.34 15.65
N LEU A 17 20.36 -4.07 15.74
CA LEU A 17 20.60 -3.21 16.89
C LEU A 17 19.45 -3.22 17.90
N ASP A 18 18.28 -3.66 17.49
CA ASP A 18 17.01 -3.59 18.26
C ASP A 18 16.73 -2.19 18.80
N ASP A 19 17.06 -1.18 18.01
CA ASP A 19 16.98 0.24 18.36
C ASP A 19 16.10 1.01 17.36
N GLN A 20 14.95 1.51 17.83
CA GLN A 20 13.99 2.25 17.00
C GLN A 20 14.53 3.60 16.51
N ASP A 21 15.52 4.16 17.19
CA ASP A 21 16.14 5.43 16.79
C ASP A 21 16.81 5.30 15.43
N VAL A 22 17.29 4.11 15.07
CA VAL A 22 17.84 3.80 13.73
C VAL A 22 16.83 4.12 12.61
N LEU A 23 15.56 3.71 12.77
CA LEU A 23 14.52 3.98 11.78
C LEU A 23 14.07 5.45 11.83
N THR A 24 14.00 6.01 13.02
CA THR A 24 13.65 7.43 13.21
C THR A 24 14.68 8.35 12.56
N ASP A 25 15.96 8.08 12.76
CA ASP A 25 17.07 8.83 12.15
C ASP A 25 17.08 8.68 10.63
N LEU A 26 16.86 7.45 10.13
CA LEU A 26 16.74 7.21 8.70
C LEU A 26 15.62 8.06 8.06
N VAL A 27 14.44 8.07 8.67
CA VAL A 27 13.31 8.85 8.17
C VAL A 27 13.61 10.36 8.23
N ASN A 28 14.22 10.84 9.32
CA ASN A 28 14.63 12.23 9.45
C ASN A 28 15.67 12.62 8.39
N ASP A 29 16.66 11.78 8.14
CA ASP A 29 17.67 12.00 7.10
C ASP A 29 17.03 12.08 5.71
N ILE A 30 16.12 11.15 5.37
CA ILE A 30 15.39 11.18 4.10
C ILE A 30 14.59 12.48 3.97
N VAL A 31 13.81 12.86 5.00
CA VAL A 31 12.97 14.05 4.94
C VAL A 31 13.81 15.34 4.86
N TYR A 32 14.87 15.42 5.64
CA TYR A 32 15.66 16.65 5.71
C TYR A 32 16.65 16.74 4.54
N ARG A 33 17.52 15.73 4.34
CA ARG A 33 18.62 15.78 3.35
C ARG A 33 18.15 15.50 1.94
N ASP A 34 17.36 14.44 1.77
CA ASP A 34 17.00 13.98 0.44
C ASP A 34 15.79 14.71 -0.13
N ILE A 35 14.94 15.32 0.74
CA ILE A 35 13.78 16.09 0.29
C ILE A 35 13.95 17.57 0.58
N ALA A 36 13.96 17.99 1.85
CA ALA A 36 13.88 19.42 2.19
C ALA A 36 15.06 20.22 1.63
N VAL A 37 16.30 19.75 1.81
CA VAL A 37 17.50 20.42 1.27
C VAL A 37 17.54 20.34 -0.25
N ARG A 38 17.31 19.16 -0.82
CA ARG A 38 17.38 18.94 -2.27
C ARG A 38 16.40 19.80 -3.06
N TYR A 39 15.18 19.98 -2.56
CA TYR A 39 14.12 20.76 -3.22
C TYR A 39 13.94 22.16 -2.63
N ASN A 40 14.88 22.60 -1.75
CA ASN A 40 14.86 23.92 -1.12
C ASN A 40 13.52 24.23 -0.42
N ILE A 41 12.98 23.25 0.30
CA ILE A 41 11.72 23.37 1.03
C ILE A 41 11.98 24.13 2.33
N ARG A 42 11.35 25.30 2.49
CA ARG A 42 11.47 26.13 3.70
C ARG A 42 10.49 25.72 4.80
N ASP A 43 9.37 25.14 4.42
CA ASP A 43 8.29 24.69 5.33
C ASP A 43 8.40 23.16 5.52
N ASP A 44 9.35 22.75 6.36
CA ASP A 44 9.54 21.33 6.71
C ASP A 44 8.42 20.80 7.62
N HIS A 45 7.70 21.68 8.31
CA HIS A 45 6.57 21.30 9.15
C HIS A 45 5.43 20.70 8.33
N SER A 46 5.04 21.34 7.21
CA SER A 46 4.03 20.80 6.31
C SER A 46 4.45 19.46 5.68
N LEU A 47 5.74 19.33 5.35
CA LEU A 47 6.29 18.08 4.81
C LEU A 47 6.20 16.93 5.84
N LYS A 48 6.61 17.18 7.08
CA LYS A 48 6.54 16.21 8.20
C LYS A 48 5.10 15.84 8.55
N SER A 49 4.20 16.83 8.59
CA SER A 49 2.78 16.62 8.86
C SER A 49 2.13 15.75 7.77
N LEU A 50 2.50 15.98 6.51
CA LEU A 50 2.04 15.15 5.40
C LEU A 50 2.57 13.72 5.52
N LEU A 51 3.85 13.54 5.82
CA LEU A 51 4.45 12.22 6.03
C LEU A 51 3.71 11.45 7.14
N ALA A 52 3.53 12.07 8.32
CA ALA A 52 2.84 11.44 9.45
C ALA A 52 1.39 11.04 9.08
N TYR A 53 0.69 11.90 8.33
CA TYR A 53 -0.64 11.57 7.83
C TYR A 53 -0.63 10.37 6.87
N LEU A 54 0.29 10.34 5.92
CA LEU A 54 0.41 9.25 4.95
C LEU A 54 0.72 7.93 5.64
N MET A 55 1.64 7.93 6.61
CA MET A 55 1.98 6.75 7.40
C MET A 55 0.82 6.23 8.25
N GLY A 56 0.03 7.14 8.84
CA GLY A 56 -1.19 6.76 9.57
C GLY A 56 -2.33 6.25 8.68
N ASN A 57 -2.19 6.40 7.34
CA ASN A 57 -3.20 6.03 6.37
C ASN A 57 -2.72 5.01 5.33
N VAL A 58 -1.69 4.25 5.65
CA VAL A 58 -1.22 3.14 4.79
C VAL A 58 -2.36 2.19 4.46
N GLY A 59 -2.48 1.78 3.18
CA GLY A 59 -3.59 1.00 2.63
C GLY A 59 -4.84 1.82 2.27
N ASN A 60 -4.92 3.09 2.68
CA ASN A 60 -6.07 3.94 2.39
C ASN A 60 -5.89 4.80 1.14
N LEU A 61 -7.03 5.27 0.62
CA LEU A 61 -7.08 6.22 -0.48
C LEU A 61 -6.72 7.64 -0.01
N VAL A 62 -5.76 8.24 -0.70
CA VAL A 62 -5.34 9.63 -0.51
C VAL A 62 -5.46 10.43 -1.79
N SER A 63 -5.75 11.73 -1.66
CA SER A 63 -5.71 12.66 -2.79
C SER A 63 -5.12 14.00 -2.36
N ALA A 64 -4.37 14.63 -3.25
CA ALA A 64 -3.74 15.91 -2.97
C ALA A 64 -4.75 17.00 -2.61
N THR A 65 -5.92 17.01 -3.25
CA THR A 65 -6.99 17.98 -2.97
C THR A 65 -7.53 17.83 -1.55
N LYS A 66 -7.81 16.60 -1.10
CA LYS A 66 -8.30 16.34 0.26
C LYS A 66 -7.23 16.67 1.30
N LEU A 67 -5.98 16.29 1.05
CA LEU A 67 -4.87 16.53 1.97
C LEU A 67 -4.51 18.00 2.11
N LYS A 68 -4.59 18.77 1.02
CA LYS A 68 -4.48 20.25 1.09
C LYS A 68 -5.44 20.81 2.13
N GLN A 69 -6.70 20.38 2.15
CA GLN A 69 -7.70 20.88 3.08
C GLN A 69 -7.43 20.44 4.53
N ILE A 70 -7.14 19.14 4.72
CA ILE A 70 -6.90 18.56 6.06
C ILE A 70 -5.69 19.20 6.73
N LEU A 71 -4.60 19.40 5.98
CA LEU A 71 -3.32 19.89 6.51
C LEU A 71 -3.15 21.41 6.38
N GLY A 72 -4.16 22.13 5.87
CA GLY A 72 -4.08 23.58 5.69
C GLY A 72 -2.99 24.04 4.71
N MET A 73 -2.60 23.17 3.75
CA MET A 73 -1.53 23.49 2.81
C MET A 73 -1.97 24.50 1.76
N LYS A 74 -1.02 25.29 1.25
CA LYS A 74 -1.30 26.42 0.34
C LYS A 74 -1.91 26.01 -0.97
N SER A 75 -1.41 24.93 -1.58
CA SER A 75 -1.88 24.49 -2.89
C SER A 75 -1.92 22.98 -3.06
N THR A 76 -2.78 22.49 -3.94
CA THR A 76 -2.82 21.08 -4.34
C THR A 76 -1.55 20.65 -5.07
N SER A 77 -0.94 21.57 -5.86
CA SER A 77 0.32 21.30 -6.54
C SER A 77 1.45 21.01 -5.55
N THR A 78 1.56 21.80 -4.45
CA THR A 78 2.55 21.54 -3.40
C THR A 78 2.41 20.14 -2.79
N VAL A 79 1.16 19.68 -2.53
CA VAL A 79 0.93 18.31 -2.04
C VAL A 79 1.36 17.27 -3.08
N SER A 80 1.05 17.52 -4.35
CA SER A 80 1.44 16.61 -5.45
C SER A 80 2.97 16.55 -5.63
N ASP A 81 3.65 17.70 -5.48
CA ASP A 81 5.11 17.76 -5.52
C ASP A 81 5.71 16.95 -4.37
N TYR A 82 5.16 17.08 -3.15
CA TYR A 82 5.61 16.30 -2.00
C TYR A 82 5.37 14.79 -2.17
N PHE A 83 4.25 14.39 -2.79
CA PHE A 83 4.03 12.99 -3.16
C PHE A 83 5.17 12.49 -4.06
N SER A 84 5.49 13.25 -5.10
CA SER A 84 6.58 12.90 -6.03
C SER A 84 7.93 12.81 -5.32
N TYR A 85 8.21 13.71 -4.37
CA TYR A 85 9.46 13.68 -3.62
C TYR A 85 9.56 12.43 -2.74
N PHE A 86 8.48 12.05 -2.05
CA PHE A 86 8.45 10.81 -1.27
C PHE A 86 8.61 9.57 -2.15
N GLU A 87 7.99 9.53 -3.33
CA GLU A 87 8.17 8.42 -4.28
C GLU A 87 9.62 8.30 -4.76
N GLN A 88 10.29 9.43 -5.03
CA GLN A 88 11.68 9.44 -5.47
C GLN A 88 12.68 8.96 -4.41
N THR A 89 12.32 9.04 -3.14
CA THR A 89 13.13 8.47 -2.04
C THR A 89 12.84 6.99 -1.79
N TYR A 90 11.88 6.39 -2.51
CA TYR A 90 11.38 5.04 -2.29
C TYR A 90 10.75 4.78 -0.92
N LEU A 91 10.58 5.82 -0.09
CA LEU A 91 9.98 5.70 1.24
C LEU A 91 8.49 5.37 1.15
N ILE A 92 7.80 6.05 0.24
CA ILE A 92 6.37 5.91 0.00
C ILE A 92 6.12 5.56 -1.46
N ASN A 93 5.09 4.78 -1.69
CA ASN A 93 4.57 4.46 -3.01
C ASN A 93 3.09 4.79 -3.07
N PHE A 94 2.65 5.34 -4.20
CA PHE A 94 1.24 5.62 -4.48
C PHE A 94 0.75 4.70 -5.58
N VAL A 95 -0.14 3.79 -5.23
CA VAL A 95 -0.75 2.85 -6.17
C VAL A 95 -1.98 3.51 -6.80
N PRO A 96 -1.99 3.74 -8.12
CA PRO A 96 -3.12 4.37 -8.80
C PRO A 96 -4.29 3.40 -8.98
N LYS A 97 -5.50 3.96 -9.13
CA LYS A 97 -6.65 3.21 -9.60
C LYS A 97 -6.40 2.72 -11.03
N PHE A 98 -6.71 1.45 -11.29
CA PHE A 98 -6.67 0.96 -12.67
C PHE A 98 -7.65 1.75 -13.56
N SER A 99 -7.17 2.18 -14.70
CA SER A 99 -7.99 2.77 -15.75
C SER A 99 -7.26 2.62 -17.09
N TYR A 100 -7.98 2.43 -18.17
CA TYR A 100 -7.42 2.51 -19.51
C TYR A 100 -7.04 3.96 -19.90
N SER A 101 -7.58 4.95 -19.22
CA SER A 101 -7.23 6.36 -19.40
C SER A 101 -6.12 6.77 -18.45
N TYR A 102 -4.95 7.11 -18.98
CA TYR A 102 -3.82 7.65 -18.18
C TYR A 102 -4.22 8.90 -17.38
N LYS A 103 -5.02 9.79 -18.00
CA LYS A 103 -5.57 10.98 -17.30
C LYS A 103 -6.38 10.58 -16.07
N ALA A 104 -7.20 9.54 -16.19
CA ALA A 104 -7.99 9.06 -15.04
C ALA A 104 -7.10 8.46 -13.95
N GLN A 105 -6.04 7.71 -14.30
CA GLN A 105 -5.07 7.21 -13.32
C GLN A 105 -4.39 8.34 -12.54
N LEU A 106 -4.09 9.46 -13.19
CA LEU A 106 -3.47 10.62 -12.55
C LEU A 106 -4.42 11.35 -11.59
N LEU A 107 -5.70 11.47 -11.97
CA LEU A 107 -6.70 12.27 -11.25
C LEU A 107 -7.39 11.52 -10.10
N ASN A 108 -7.50 10.20 -10.20
CA ASN A 108 -8.13 9.40 -9.16
C ASN A 108 -7.30 9.40 -7.87
N PRO A 109 -7.94 9.25 -6.70
CA PRO A 109 -7.25 8.96 -5.46
C PRO A 109 -6.33 7.74 -5.61
N LYS A 110 -5.23 7.73 -4.89
CA LYS A 110 -4.24 6.64 -4.90
C LYS A 110 -4.24 5.95 -3.54
N LYS A 111 -3.99 4.64 -3.50
CA LYS A 111 -3.65 3.97 -2.25
C LYS A 111 -2.20 4.30 -1.89
N VAL A 112 -1.93 4.56 -0.61
CA VAL A 112 -0.58 4.85 -0.12
C VAL A 112 0.00 3.64 0.58
N TYR A 113 1.27 3.35 0.29
CA TYR A 113 2.03 2.28 0.92
C TYR A 113 3.42 2.76 1.30
N CYS A 114 3.98 2.14 2.34
CA CYS A 114 5.35 2.38 2.80
C CYS A 114 6.25 1.21 2.41
N VAL A 115 7.53 1.48 2.22
CA VAL A 115 8.53 0.46 1.90
C VAL A 115 8.68 -0.60 3.00
N ASP A 116 8.38 -0.25 4.25
CA ASP A 116 8.59 -1.13 5.41
C ASP A 116 7.64 -0.81 6.57
N ASN A 117 7.12 -1.84 7.25
CA ASN A 117 6.19 -1.67 8.37
C ASN A 117 6.86 -1.06 9.62
N GLY A 118 8.14 -1.31 9.85
CA GLY A 118 8.89 -0.70 10.95
C GLY A 118 8.97 0.82 10.78
N VAL A 119 9.18 1.29 9.55
CA VAL A 119 9.16 2.73 9.24
C VAL A 119 7.79 3.34 9.51
N VAL A 120 6.71 2.65 9.14
CA VAL A 120 5.34 3.10 9.47
C VAL A 120 5.17 3.23 10.98
N PHE A 121 5.64 2.25 11.74
CA PHE A 121 5.52 2.22 13.19
C PHE A 121 6.20 3.43 13.88
N VAL A 122 7.43 3.75 13.50
CA VAL A 122 8.16 4.87 14.13
C VAL A 122 7.70 6.25 13.66
N THR A 123 7.04 6.33 12.49
CA THR A 123 6.64 7.62 11.90
C THR A 123 5.19 7.99 12.21
N SER A 124 4.31 7.01 12.44
CA SER A 124 2.89 7.26 12.68
C SER A 124 2.57 7.32 14.17
N PRO A 125 2.15 8.47 14.71
CA PRO A 125 1.77 8.60 16.12
C PRO A 125 0.50 7.79 16.48
N SER A 126 -0.28 7.37 15.50
CA SER A 126 -1.56 6.68 15.68
C SER A 126 -1.70 5.44 14.83
N PHE A 127 -0.58 4.79 14.47
CA PHE A 127 -0.65 3.55 13.72
C PHE A 127 -1.34 2.50 14.58
N THR A 128 -2.63 2.41 14.37
CA THR A 128 -3.50 1.52 15.11
C THR A 128 -3.11 0.07 14.87
N ARG A 129 -3.56 -0.81 15.77
CA ARG A 129 -3.39 -2.26 15.72
C ARG A 129 -4.17 -2.91 14.56
N ASP A 130 -4.16 -2.26 13.38
CA ASP A 130 -4.83 -2.77 12.18
C ASP A 130 -3.90 -3.77 11.47
N GLU A 131 -4.02 -5.01 11.88
CA GLU A 131 -3.23 -6.12 11.32
C GLU A 131 -3.51 -6.32 9.82
N GLY A 132 -4.73 -5.99 9.38
CA GLY A 132 -5.08 -6.06 7.97
C GLY A 132 -4.24 -5.11 7.12
N ARG A 133 -4.14 -3.85 7.55
CA ARG A 133 -3.32 -2.85 6.83
C ARG A 133 -1.83 -3.16 6.87
N ARG A 134 -1.33 -3.69 8.00
CA ARG A 134 0.06 -4.14 8.08
C ARG A 134 0.35 -5.25 7.09
N LEU A 135 -0.57 -6.23 7.01
CA LEU A 135 -0.46 -7.32 6.06
C LEU A 135 -0.53 -6.84 4.62
N GLU A 136 -1.46 -5.93 4.32
CA GLU A 136 -1.60 -5.32 3.00
C GLU A 136 -0.35 -4.55 2.59
N ASN A 137 0.25 -3.76 3.50
CA ASN A 137 1.51 -3.06 3.24
C ASN A 137 2.68 -4.04 3.00
N MET A 138 2.76 -5.11 3.78
CA MET A 138 3.77 -6.14 3.62
C MET A 138 3.65 -6.85 2.27
N VAL A 139 2.42 -7.19 1.86
CA VAL A 139 2.14 -7.76 0.53
C VAL A 139 2.51 -6.78 -0.56
N PHE A 140 2.15 -5.50 -0.43
CA PHE A 140 2.56 -4.48 -1.39
C PHE A 140 4.08 -4.40 -1.54
N ALA A 141 4.84 -4.36 -0.44
CA ALA A 141 6.29 -4.29 -0.47
C ALA A 141 6.89 -5.49 -1.23
N GLU A 142 6.34 -6.69 -1.08
CA GLU A 142 6.76 -7.87 -1.82
C GLU A 142 6.38 -7.81 -3.29
N LEU A 143 5.14 -7.41 -3.61
CA LEU A 143 4.70 -7.23 -4.99
C LEU A 143 5.58 -6.19 -5.72
N ARG A 144 5.95 -5.11 -5.05
CA ARG A 144 6.78 -4.05 -5.63
C ARG A 144 8.20 -4.49 -5.98
N ARG A 145 8.75 -5.48 -5.27
CA ARG A 145 10.05 -6.09 -5.62
C ARG A 145 9.99 -6.88 -6.92
N ARG A 146 8.83 -7.48 -7.21
CA ARG A 146 8.64 -8.39 -8.36
C ARG A 146 8.04 -7.70 -9.58
N TYR A 147 7.23 -6.65 -9.37
CA TYR A 147 6.40 -6.04 -10.41
C TYR A 147 6.51 -4.51 -10.41
N SER A 148 6.58 -3.95 -11.60
CA SER A 148 6.64 -2.49 -11.80
C SER A 148 5.26 -1.85 -11.92
N GLU A 149 4.27 -2.56 -12.46
CA GLU A 149 2.93 -2.04 -12.73
C GLU A 149 1.90 -2.69 -11.80
N ILE A 150 1.57 -1.97 -10.73
CA ILE A 150 0.60 -2.38 -9.71
C ILE A 150 -0.47 -1.29 -9.61
N PHE A 151 -1.73 -1.72 -9.66
CA PHE A 151 -2.91 -0.86 -9.55
C PHE A 151 -3.84 -1.42 -8.47
N TYR A 152 -4.77 -0.60 -7.96
CA TYR A 152 -5.94 -1.12 -7.28
C TYR A 152 -7.16 -1.02 -8.20
N TYR A 153 -8.15 -1.87 -7.96
CA TYR A 153 -9.43 -1.84 -8.66
C TYR A 153 -10.52 -1.37 -7.70
N ASN A 154 -11.36 -0.45 -8.16
CA ASN A 154 -12.52 0.00 -7.37
C ASN A 154 -13.62 0.51 -8.31
N GLU A 155 -14.68 -0.28 -8.48
CA GLU A 155 -15.86 0.09 -9.24
C GLU A 155 -17.11 -0.30 -8.47
N ASN A 156 -18.13 0.55 -8.49
CA ASN A 156 -19.43 0.28 -7.86
C ASN A 156 -19.34 -0.15 -6.38
N ARG A 157 -18.41 0.43 -5.61
CA ARG A 157 -18.11 0.08 -4.22
C ARG A 157 -17.55 -1.34 -4.02
N LYS A 158 -17.05 -1.95 -5.08
CA LYS A 158 -16.32 -3.20 -5.04
C LYS A 158 -14.85 -2.94 -5.29
N GLU A 159 -14.02 -3.42 -4.42
CA GLU A 159 -12.59 -3.14 -4.41
C GLU A 159 -11.78 -4.42 -4.47
N CYS A 160 -10.69 -4.41 -5.25
CA CYS A 160 -9.63 -5.39 -5.17
C CYS A 160 -8.32 -4.65 -4.92
N ASP A 161 -7.56 -5.11 -3.93
CA ASP A 161 -6.41 -4.37 -3.43
C ASP A 161 -5.31 -4.22 -4.46
N PHE A 162 -4.99 -5.30 -5.18
CA PHE A 162 -3.92 -5.28 -6.17
C PHE A 162 -4.30 -5.96 -7.47
N ILE A 163 -4.08 -5.23 -8.56
CA ILE A 163 -4.07 -5.74 -9.93
C ILE A 163 -2.66 -5.56 -10.46
N VAL A 164 -1.98 -6.67 -10.68
CA VAL A 164 -0.65 -6.66 -11.28
C VAL A 164 -0.79 -6.73 -12.79
N VAL A 165 -0.15 -5.81 -13.48
CA VAL A 165 -0.15 -5.73 -14.93
C VAL A 165 1.27 -5.97 -15.46
N ARG A 166 1.39 -6.68 -16.56
CA ARG A 166 2.64 -6.88 -17.27
C ARG A 166 2.39 -6.79 -18.77
N ASN A 167 3.15 -5.94 -19.44
CA ASN A 167 2.98 -5.67 -20.88
C ASN A 167 1.52 -5.29 -21.24
N SER A 168 0.92 -4.41 -20.44
CA SER A 168 -0.47 -3.94 -20.57
C SER A 168 -1.54 -5.05 -20.39
N VAL A 169 -1.16 -6.23 -19.90
CA VAL A 169 -2.08 -7.34 -19.65
C VAL A 169 -2.15 -7.60 -18.14
N PRO A 170 -3.35 -7.58 -17.52
CA PRO A 170 -3.55 -7.98 -16.14
C PRO A 170 -3.15 -9.46 -15.95
N GLN A 171 -2.29 -9.72 -14.97
CA GLN A 171 -1.73 -11.04 -14.68
C GLN A 171 -2.25 -11.61 -13.36
N LEU A 172 -2.38 -10.76 -12.34
CA LEU A 172 -2.82 -11.18 -11.01
C LEU A 172 -3.89 -10.21 -10.50
N ALA A 173 -4.90 -10.75 -9.84
CA ALA A 173 -5.85 -10.02 -9.02
C ALA A 173 -5.74 -10.57 -7.59
N ILE A 174 -5.39 -9.73 -6.65
CA ILE A 174 -5.04 -10.10 -5.28
C ILE A 174 -5.84 -9.24 -4.32
N GLN A 175 -6.56 -9.90 -3.43
CA GLN A 175 -7.18 -9.30 -2.24
C GLN A 175 -6.33 -9.67 -1.03
N VAL A 176 -6.22 -8.77 -0.04
CA VAL A 176 -5.49 -9.05 1.19
C VAL A 176 -6.43 -8.95 2.37
N CYS A 177 -6.45 -9.99 3.18
CA CYS A 177 -7.32 -10.05 4.35
C CYS A 177 -6.59 -10.80 5.47
N TYR A 178 -6.42 -10.16 6.64
CA TYR A 178 -5.71 -10.81 7.75
C TYR A 178 -6.34 -12.17 8.11
N ALA A 179 -7.67 -12.20 8.21
CA ALA A 179 -8.43 -13.42 8.40
C ALA A 179 -9.77 -13.34 7.65
N LEU A 180 -10.08 -14.38 6.89
CA LEU A 180 -11.41 -14.57 6.29
C LEU A 180 -12.36 -15.10 7.37
N THR A 181 -13.37 -14.30 7.70
CA THR A 181 -14.42 -14.62 8.66
C THR A 181 -15.79 -14.67 7.97
N ALA A 182 -16.80 -15.23 8.62
CA ALA A 182 -18.16 -15.21 8.09
C ALA A 182 -18.67 -13.78 7.79
N GLU A 183 -18.18 -12.79 8.55
CA GLU A 183 -18.61 -11.39 8.43
C GLU A 183 -18.01 -10.66 7.22
N ASN A 184 -16.72 -10.90 6.93
CA ASN A 184 -16.01 -10.18 5.87
C ASN A 184 -15.89 -10.95 4.54
N ARG A 185 -16.02 -12.29 4.57
CA ARG A 185 -15.84 -13.17 3.40
C ARG A 185 -16.61 -12.69 2.17
N LYS A 186 -17.87 -12.32 2.36
CA LYS A 186 -18.69 -11.86 1.23
C LYS A 186 -18.11 -10.62 0.57
N ARG A 187 -17.68 -9.64 1.35
CA ARG A 187 -17.09 -8.39 0.84
C ARG A 187 -15.78 -8.65 0.08
N GLU A 188 -14.89 -9.42 0.67
CA GLU A 188 -13.57 -9.73 0.09
C GLU A 188 -13.70 -10.51 -1.22
N VAL A 189 -14.61 -11.50 -1.23
CA VAL A 189 -14.88 -12.32 -2.42
C VAL A 189 -15.60 -11.52 -3.51
N ASP A 190 -16.62 -10.73 -3.16
CA ASP A 190 -17.39 -9.95 -4.13
C ASP A 190 -16.51 -8.91 -4.86
N GLY A 191 -15.58 -8.27 -4.14
CA GLY A 191 -14.63 -7.33 -4.72
C GLY A 191 -13.68 -7.99 -5.71
N LEU A 192 -13.10 -9.12 -5.31
CA LEU A 192 -12.20 -9.88 -6.17
C LEU A 192 -12.92 -10.44 -7.41
N LEU A 193 -14.13 -10.99 -7.26
CA LEU A 193 -14.94 -11.52 -8.38
C LEU A 193 -15.29 -10.42 -9.40
N ASP A 194 -15.59 -9.23 -8.93
CA ASP A 194 -15.89 -8.09 -9.80
C ASP A 194 -14.66 -7.71 -10.63
N ALA A 195 -13.49 -7.64 -10.00
CA ALA A 195 -12.23 -7.41 -10.68
C ALA A 195 -11.91 -8.53 -11.69
N LEU A 196 -12.05 -9.82 -11.31
CA LEU A 196 -11.84 -10.95 -12.21
C LEU A 196 -12.76 -10.88 -13.43
N SER A 197 -14.01 -10.45 -13.23
CA SER A 197 -14.98 -10.31 -14.33
C SER A 197 -14.60 -9.16 -15.25
N PHE A 198 -14.22 -8.01 -14.68
CA PHE A 198 -13.79 -6.82 -15.43
C PHE A 198 -12.54 -7.12 -16.30
N PHE A 199 -11.56 -7.82 -15.74
CA PHE A 199 -10.32 -8.15 -16.43
C PHE A 199 -10.39 -9.46 -17.24
N LYS A 200 -11.53 -10.15 -17.25
CA LYS A 200 -11.72 -11.46 -17.91
C LYS A 200 -10.73 -12.53 -17.42
N MET A 201 -10.43 -12.52 -16.12
CA MET A 201 -9.55 -13.48 -15.47
C MET A 201 -10.36 -14.61 -14.84
N GLY A 202 -9.85 -15.84 -14.92
CA GLY A 202 -10.49 -17.02 -14.34
C GLY A 202 -10.04 -17.36 -12.92
N HIS A 203 -8.93 -16.76 -12.45
CA HIS A 203 -8.33 -17.09 -11.15
C HIS A 203 -7.96 -15.82 -10.38
N GLY A 204 -8.25 -15.82 -9.07
CA GLY A 204 -7.90 -14.75 -8.15
C GLY A 204 -7.35 -15.27 -6.83
N LEU A 205 -6.54 -14.46 -6.16
CA LEU A 205 -5.91 -14.79 -4.89
C LEU A 205 -6.48 -13.94 -3.76
N ILE A 206 -6.67 -14.58 -2.59
CA ILE A 206 -6.85 -13.89 -1.31
C ILE A 206 -5.64 -14.23 -0.44
N LEU A 207 -4.78 -13.27 -0.18
CA LEU A 207 -3.64 -13.47 0.70
C LEU A 207 -4.05 -13.22 2.14
N THR A 208 -3.84 -14.22 2.99
CA THR A 208 -4.23 -14.21 4.41
C THR A 208 -3.00 -14.34 5.30
N TYR A 209 -3.15 -14.08 6.60
CA TYR A 209 -2.05 -14.31 7.54
C TYR A 209 -1.65 -15.80 7.61
N ASN A 210 -2.64 -16.71 7.75
CA ASN A 210 -2.38 -18.13 7.95
C ASN A 210 -3.51 -19.08 7.50
N GLN A 211 -4.43 -18.62 6.64
CA GLN A 211 -5.57 -19.44 6.23
C GLN A 211 -5.43 -19.96 4.81
N HIS A 212 -5.85 -21.19 4.60
CA HIS A 212 -6.03 -21.82 3.28
C HIS A 212 -7.50 -22.01 3.00
N ASP A 213 -7.90 -21.73 1.78
CA ASP A 213 -9.19 -22.11 1.23
C ASP A 213 -9.11 -22.14 -0.30
N LYS A 214 -9.94 -22.94 -0.94
CA LYS A 214 -10.07 -22.93 -2.39
C LYS A 214 -11.50 -23.25 -2.77
N PHE A 215 -12.11 -22.36 -3.53
CA PHE A 215 -13.49 -22.51 -3.95
C PHE A 215 -13.73 -21.88 -5.30
N SER A 216 -14.83 -22.29 -5.95
CA SER A 216 -15.24 -21.75 -7.25
C SER A 216 -16.56 -20.99 -7.12
N VAL A 217 -16.69 -19.91 -7.87
CA VAL A 217 -17.91 -19.15 -8.02
C VAL A 217 -18.16 -18.95 -9.52
N GLY A 218 -19.14 -19.68 -10.06
CA GLY A 218 -19.35 -19.76 -11.50
C GLY A 218 -18.15 -20.39 -12.21
N ASP A 219 -17.60 -19.68 -13.17
CA ASP A 219 -16.41 -20.05 -13.96
C ASP A 219 -15.08 -19.59 -13.35
N LYS A 220 -15.12 -18.98 -12.16
CA LYS A 220 -13.94 -18.39 -11.51
C LYS A 220 -13.49 -19.22 -10.32
N THR A 221 -12.18 -19.36 -10.16
CA THR A 221 -11.55 -20.01 -9.02
C THR A 221 -10.90 -18.95 -8.13
N ILE A 222 -11.17 -19.00 -6.84
CA ILE A 222 -10.53 -18.19 -5.82
C ILE A 222 -9.73 -19.10 -4.90
N GLU A 223 -8.48 -18.74 -4.67
CA GLU A 223 -7.58 -19.45 -3.78
C GLU A 223 -7.12 -18.52 -2.66
N ALA A 224 -7.39 -18.89 -1.43
CA ALA A 224 -6.87 -18.22 -0.26
C ALA A 224 -5.59 -18.92 0.21
N LEU A 225 -4.50 -18.14 0.36
CA LEU A 225 -3.18 -18.63 0.73
C LEU A 225 -2.59 -17.81 1.86
N PRO A 226 -1.82 -18.43 2.78
CA PRO A 226 -0.96 -17.70 3.69
C PRO A 226 0.09 -16.90 2.94
N VAL A 227 0.31 -15.65 3.34
CA VAL A 227 1.37 -14.79 2.74
C VAL A 227 2.75 -15.42 2.84
N SER A 228 3.02 -16.23 3.89
CA SER A 228 4.28 -16.93 4.06
C SER A 228 4.55 -18.00 2.99
N GLU A 229 3.53 -18.49 2.32
CA GLU A 229 3.66 -19.40 1.18
C GLU A 229 3.86 -18.61 -0.11
N TYR A 230 3.05 -17.59 -0.33
CA TYR A 230 3.17 -16.72 -1.49
C TYR A 230 4.55 -16.06 -1.61
N PHE A 231 5.22 -15.76 -0.48
CA PHE A 231 6.54 -15.14 -0.47
C PHE A 231 7.70 -16.11 -0.76
N LYS A 232 7.45 -17.43 -0.73
CA LYS A 232 8.49 -18.44 -1.03
C LYS A 232 8.70 -18.67 -2.54
N ASP A 233 7.69 -18.33 -3.34
CA ASP A 233 7.70 -18.44 -4.80
C ASP A 233 8.30 -17.17 -5.44
#